data_e0253bcc64db371238999d8505b676a7
#
_entry.id   e0253bcc64db371238999d8505b676a7
#
_cell.length_a   1.000
_cell.length_b   1.000
_cell.length_c   1.000
_cell.angle_alpha   90.00
_cell.angle_beta   90.00
_cell.angle_gamma   90.00
#
_symmetry.space_group_name_H-M   'P 1'
#
loop_
_entity.id
_entity.type
_entity.pdbx_description
1 polymer ?
#
loop_
_entity_poly.entity_id
_entity_poly.type
_entity_poly.pdbx_seq_one_letter_code
_entity_poly.pdbx_strand_id
1 'polypeptide(L)'
;MSTISRQFEINGEKIAYWTLGHEAADRQIIWAHGWGQDHRVFEQLAGSWAANAYNILIDFPGFGESPRPVAEWGTADYADASAGLLESLPNGHRIWVGHSFGCRVGIQLAARHSEIIDALFLVAAAGLPRRRSRLSQFRIKSKIALYKGLHALPFGDKDQLLERFGSADYKAAGDMRAILTKVVNEDLSSQAQTISLPTKLVYGSQDDETPPEIGKRLAQLIPNGLFVQLDDLDHYSVLNEGRHQTAFQLKKFVDGLEENA
;
A
#
# COMPACT_ATOMS: atom_id res chain seq x y z
N MET A 1 13.27 -9.64 -19.60
CA MET A 1 14.12 -10.09 -18.46
C MET A 1 13.21 -10.84 -17.51
N SER A 2 13.67 -11.93 -16.90
CA SER A 2 12.90 -12.67 -15.89
C SER A 2 13.18 -12.11 -14.51
N THR A 3 12.17 -12.13 -13.64
CA THR A 3 12.31 -11.83 -12.21
C THR A 3 13.11 -12.92 -11.51
N ILE A 4 13.89 -12.53 -10.50
CA ILE A 4 14.67 -13.45 -9.66
C ILE A 4 14.02 -13.43 -8.27
N SER A 5 13.55 -14.60 -7.83
CA SER A 5 12.98 -14.79 -6.48
C SER A 5 14.10 -14.77 -5.43
N ARG A 6 13.83 -14.08 -4.33
CA ARG A 6 14.74 -13.94 -3.18
C ARG A 6 13.95 -14.01 -1.87
N GLN A 7 14.65 -14.26 -0.77
CA GLN A 7 14.08 -14.22 0.58
C GLN A 7 14.97 -13.39 1.49
N PHE A 8 14.32 -12.65 2.39
CA PHE A 8 14.95 -11.93 3.48
C PHE A 8 14.33 -12.36 4.80
N GLU A 9 15.12 -12.46 5.85
CA GLU A 9 14.65 -12.82 7.19
C GLU A 9 15.04 -11.72 8.18
N ILE A 10 14.06 -11.28 8.96
CA ILE A 10 14.25 -10.30 10.02
C ILE A 10 13.42 -10.69 11.24
N ASN A 11 14.06 -10.82 12.41
CA ASN A 11 13.41 -11.15 13.67
C ASN A 11 12.57 -12.46 13.61
N GLY A 12 12.97 -13.42 12.78
CA GLY A 12 12.25 -14.68 12.57
C GLY A 12 11.09 -14.60 11.58
N GLU A 13 10.82 -13.43 11.01
CA GLU A 13 9.82 -13.25 9.96
C GLU A 13 10.49 -13.27 8.58
N LYS A 14 9.82 -13.88 7.60
CA LYS A 14 10.34 -14.05 6.24
C LYS A 14 9.57 -13.16 5.26
N ILE A 15 10.33 -12.46 4.41
CA ILE A 15 9.82 -11.65 3.33
C ILE A 15 10.33 -12.23 2.02
N ALA A 16 9.42 -12.68 1.18
CA ALA A 16 9.72 -13.02 -0.20
C ALA A 16 9.72 -11.75 -1.06
N TYR A 17 10.66 -11.62 -1.96
CA TYR A 17 10.72 -10.51 -2.90
C TYR A 17 11.36 -10.94 -4.22
N TRP A 18 11.07 -10.22 -5.25
CA TRP A 18 11.60 -10.46 -6.59
C TRP A 18 12.40 -9.27 -7.05
N THR A 19 13.47 -9.54 -7.77
CA THR A 19 14.29 -8.48 -8.34
C THR A 19 14.29 -8.55 -9.87
N LEU A 20 14.31 -7.39 -10.50
CA LEU A 20 14.32 -7.24 -11.95
C LEU A 20 15.17 -6.02 -12.33
N GLY A 21 16.00 -6.15 -13.36
CA GLY A 21 16.91 -5.10 -13.81
C GLY A 21 18.33 -5.30 -13.28
N HIS A 22 19.11 -4.23 -13.25
CA HIS A 22 20.53 -4.29 -12.95
C HIS A 22 20.77 -3.93 -11.47
N GLU A 23 21.30 -4.86 -10.66
CA GLU A 23 21.54 -4.68 -9.23
C GLU A 23 22.46 -3.48 -8.92
N ALA A 24 23.37 -3.16 -9.82
CA ALA A 24 24.28 -2.00 -9.73
C ALA A 24 23.67 -0.69 -10.26
N ALA A 25 22.38 -0.66 -10.61
CA ALA A 25 21.73 0.58 -11.00
C ALA A 25 21.57 1.48 -9.77
N ASP A 26 21.94 2.73 -9.91
CA ASP A 26 21.82 3.73 -8.84
C ASP A 26 20.36 3.97 -8.43
N ARG A 27 19.43 3.92 -9.40
CA ARG A 27 18.00 4.01 -9.13
C ARG A 27 17.42 2.67 -8.74
N GLN A 28 16.71 2.65 -7.62
CA GLN A 28 15.96 1.49 -7.12
C GLN A 28 14.48 1.84 -7.02
N ILE A 29 13.61 0.97 -7.54
CA ILE A 29 12.16 1.13 -7.43
C ILE A 29 11.60 -0.03 -6.62
N ILE A 30 10.99 0.30 -5.50
CA ILE A 30 10.38 -0.65 -4.58
C ILE A 30 8.88 -0.71 -4.85
N TRP A 31 8.36 -1.87 -5.21
CA TRP A 31 6.98 -2.10 -5.59
C TRP A 31 6.24 -2.81 -4.46
N ALA A 32 5.27 -2.12 -3.87
CA ALA A 32 4.58 -2.48 -2.64
C ALA A 32 3.08 -2.62 -2.89
N HIS A 33 2.59 -3.85 -2.95
CA HIS A 33 1.23 -4.22 -3.36
C HIS A 33 0.14 -3.83 -2.35
N GLY A 34 -1.14 -3.90 -2.78
CA GLY A 34 -2.33 -3.71 -1.96
C GLY A 34 -2.68 -4.95 -1.11
N TRP A 35 -3.65 -4.80 -0.21
CA TRP A 35 -4.19 -5.91 0.59
C TRP A 35 -4.75 -7.01 -0.32
N GLY A 36 -4.46 -8.26 0.01
CA GLY A 36 -4.92 -9.41 -0.77
C GLY A 36 -4.25 -9.59 -2.14
N GLN A 37 -3.26 -8.77 -2.47
CA GLN A 37 -2.45 -8.85 -3.68
C GLN A 37 -1.07 -9.43 -3.36
N ASP A 38 -0.20 -9.50 -4.37
CA ASP A 38 1.21 -9.89 -4.29
C ASP A 38 2.03 -9.13 -5.35
N HIS A 39 3.34 -9.42 -5.44
CA HIS A 39 4.27 -8.79 -6.38
C HIS A 39 3.81 -8.75 -7.83
N ARG A 40 3.01 -9.74 -8.28
CA ARG A 40 2.57 -9.89 -9.68
C ARG A 40 1.78 -8.69 -10.20
N VAL A 41 1.09 -7.97 -9.31
CA VAL A 41 0.31 -6.78 -9.70
C VAL A 41 1.21 -5.69 -10.32
N PHE A 42 2.49 -5.67 -9.97
CA PHE A 42 3.44 -4.68 -10.46
C PHE A 42 4.42 -5.18 -11.52
N GLU A 43 4.43 -6.47 -11.88
CA GLU A 43 5.42 -7.03 -12.81
C GLU A 43 5.48 -6.29 -14.15
N GLN A 44 4.34 -5.91 -14.71
CA GLN A 44 4.29 -5.21 -15.99
C GLN A 44 4.85 -3.78 -15.89
N LEU A 45 4.54 -3.08 -14.80
CA LEU A 45 5.08 -1.74 -14.55
C LEU A 45 6.59 -1.81 -14.27
N ALA A 46 7.03 -2.71 -13.40
CA ALA A 46 8.44 -2.94 -13.11
C ALA A 46 9.23 -3.34 -14.36
N GLY A 47 8.63 -4.16 -15.24
CA GLY A 47 9.22 -4.54 -16.51
C GLY A 47 9.57 -3.36 -17.41
N SER A 48 8.79 -2.28 -17.39
CA SER A 48 9.08 -1.06 -18.15
C SER A 48 10.30 -0.27 -17.62
N TRP A 49 10.72 -0.53 -16.39
CA TRP A 49 11.87 0.10 -15.73
C TRP A 49 13.12 -0.78 -15.69
N ALA A 50 13.03 -2.04 -16.15
CA ALA A 50 14.11 -3.03 -16.02
C ALA A 50 15.44 -2.62 -16.66
N ALA A 51 15.41 -1.75 -17.69
CA ALA A 51 16.61 -1.24 -18.34
C ALA A 51 17.31 -0.10 -17.55
N ASN A 52 16.55 0.63 -16.71
CA ASN A 52 16.99 1.90 -16.13
C ASN A 52 16.94 1.92 -14.59
N ALA A 53 16.50 0.82 -13.96
CA ALA A 53 16.39 0.72 -12.51
C ALA A 53 16.57 -0.72 -12.03
N TYR A 54 16.98 -0.87 -10.78
CA TYR A 54 16.87 -2.09 -10.04
C TYR A 54 15.51 -2.12 -9.35
N ASN A 55 14.65 -3.05 -9.76
CA ASN A 55 13.29 -3.15 -9.27
C ASN A 55 13.21 -4.23 -8.19
N ILE A 56 12.60 -3.90 -7.07
CA ILE A 56 12.38 -4.78 -5.91
C ILE A 56 10.87 -4.90 -5.70
N LEU A 57 10.29 -6.05 -5.99
CA LEU A 57 8.86 -6.32 -5.84
C LEU A 57 8.67 -7.14 -4.57
N ILE A 58 7.99 -6.60 -3.59
CA ILE A 58 7.84 -7.22 -2.26
C ILE A 58 6.52 -7.98 -2.20
N ASP A 59 6.53 -9.19 -1.63
CA ASP A 59 5.34 -9.79 -1.03
C ASP A 59 5.36 -9.48 0.47
N PHE A 60 4.42 -8.70 0.93
CA PHE A 60 4.33 -8.41 2.37
C PHE A 60 4.01 -9.67 3.16
N PRO A 61 4.51 -9.80 4.41
CA PRO A 61 4.16 -10.92 5.30
C PRO A 61 2.66 -11.15 5.39
N GLY A 62 2.25 -12.39 5.11
CA GLY A 62 0.85 -12.81 5.00
C GLY A 62 0.28 -12.80 3.58
N PHE A 63 1.09 -12.44 2.57
CA PHE A 63 0.66 -12.37 1.17
C PHE A 63 1.68 -13.03 0.24
N GLY A 64 1.20 -13.50 -0.92
CA GLY A 64 2.03 -14.13 -1.92
C GLY A 64 2.83 -15.31 -1.38
N GLU A 65 4.16 -15.26 -1.48
CA GLU A 65 5.07 -16.29 -0.96
C GLU A 65 5.62 -15.97 0.44
N SER A 66 5.24 -14.83 1.03
CA SER A 66 5.62 -14.47 2.39
C SER A 66 4.68 -15.09 3.42
N PRO A 67 5.18 -15.85 4.40
CA PRO A 67 4.36 -16.42 5.45
C PRO A 67 3.62 -15.32 6.24
N ARG A 68 2.50 -15.68 6.86
CA ARG A 68 1.81 -14.83 7.82
C ARG A 68 2.73 -14.50 8.99
N PRO A 69 2.82 -13.23 9.43
CA PRO A 69 3.60 -12.88 10.61
C PRO A 69 3.01 -13.54 11.87
N VAL A 70 3.88 -13.90 12.80
CA VAL A 70 3.47 -14.56 14.05
C VAL A 70 2.60 -13.63 14.90
N ALA A 71 2.96 -12.34 14.96
CA ALA A 71 2.20 -11.33 15.70
C ALA A 71 1.12 -10.67 14.82
N GLU A 72 0.19 -9.97 15.46
CA GLU A 72 -0.80 -9.12 14.79
C GLU A 72 -0.18 -7.77 14.42
N TRP A 73 0.44 -7.70 13.25
CA TRP A 73 1.12 -6.53 12.75
C TRP A 73 0.17 -5.35 12.45
N GLY A 74 0.65 -4.13 12.69
CA GLY A 74 0.11 -2.90 12.12
C GLY A 74 0.99 -2.39 10.99
N THR A 75 0.63 -1.28 10.35
CA THR A 75 1.41 -0.75 9.22
C THR A 75 2.81 -0.30 9.62
N ALA A 76 3.04 0.06 10.89
CA ALA A 76 4.36 0.36 11.42
C ALA A 76 5.28 -0.88 11.42
N ASP A 77 4.76 -2.06 11.80
CA ASP A 77 5.53 -3.30 11.82
C ASP A 77 5.94 -3.71 10.39
N TYR A 78 5.03 -3.55 9.41
CA TYR A 78 5.34 -3.76 7.98
C TYR A 78 6.39 -2.77 7.47
N ALA A 79 6.35 -1.51 7.92
CA ALA A 79 7.32 -0.50 7.53
C ALA A 79 8.71 -0.82 8.10
N ASP A 80 8.79 -1.20 9.39
CA ASP A 80 10.05 -1.56 10.04
C ASP A 80 10.68 -2.80 9.38
N ALA A 81 9.88 -3.80 9.03
CA ALA A 81 10.36 -4.98 8.31
C ALA A 81 10.82 -4.64 6.88
N SER A 82 10.12 -3.74 6.20
CA SER A 82 10.53 -3.24 4.88
C SER A 82 11.82 -2.43 4.96
N ALA A 83 12.01 -1.59 5.98
CA ALA A 83 13.25 -0.87 6.21
C ALA A 83 14.43 -1.82 6.35
N GLY A 84 14.29 -2.87 7.19
CA GLY A 84 15.34 -3.88 7.34
C GLY A 84 15.67 -4.62 6.04
N LEU A 85 14.67 -4.94 5.21
CA LEU A 85 14.91 -5.49 3.87
C LEU A 85 15.73 -4.50 3.02
N LEU A 86 15.33 -3.24 2.96
CA LEU A 86 15.98 -2.23 2.12
C LEU A 86 17.40 -1.94 2.59
N GLU A 87 17.68 -1.94 3.90
CA GLU A 87 19.02 -1.81 4.47
C GLU A 87 19.96 -2.96 4.05
N SER A 88 19.41 -4.16 3.82
CA SER A 88 20.18 -5.31 3.35
C SER A 88 20.54 -5.28 1.87
N LEU A 89 19.94 -4.38 1.11
CA LEU A 89 20.18 -4.21 -0.33
C LEU A 89 21.31 -3.20 -0.60
N PRO A 90 21.93 -3.23 -1.80
CA PRO A 90 22.90 -2.21 -2.19
C PRO A 90 22.35 -0.78 -2.00
N ASN A 91 23.24 0.18 -1.74
CA ASN A 91 22.86 1.59 -1.69
C ASN A 91 22.40 2.09 -3.06
N GLY A 92 21.49 3.04 -3.06
CA GLY A 92 20.97 3.68 -4.28
C GLY A 92 19.82 4.62 -3.96
N HIS A 93 19.39 5.39 -4.96
CA HIS A 93 18.23 6.28 -4.85
C HIS A 93 16.94 5.47 -4.93
N ARG A 94 16.20 5.41 -3.81
CA ARG A 94 15.05 4.54 -3.61
C ARG A 94 13.73 5.26 -3.74
N ILE A 95 12.91 4.81 -4.67
CA ILE A 95 11.55 5.31 -4.88
C ILE A 95 10.58 4.22 -4.46
N TRP A 96 9.77 4.51 -3.44
CA TRP A 96 8.70 3.62 -3.00
C TRP A 96 7.45 3.82 -3.86
N VAL A 97 7.01 2.79 -4.56
CA VAL A 97 5.79 2.75 -5.36
C VAL A 97 4.79 1.84 -4.66
N GLY A 98 3.80 2.43 -3.99
CA GLY A 98 2.78 1.70 -3.25
C GLY A 98 1.42 1.72 -3.95
N HIS A 99 0.64 0.64 -3.73
CA HIS A 99 -0.78 0.59 -4.03
C HIS A 99 -1.58 0.35 -2.75
N SER A 100 -2.62 1.15 -2.51
CA SER A 100 -3.60 0.93 -1.43
C SER A 100 -2.93 0.66 -0.07
N PHE A 101 -2.86 -0.59 0.39
CA PHE A 101 -2.15 -1.01 1.60
C PHE A 101 -0.65 -0.69 1.55
N GLY A 102 0.02 -0.94 0.43
CA GLY A 102 1.44 -0.59 0.24
C GLY A 102 1.72 0.91 0.37
N CYS A 103 0.71 1.76 0.15
CA CYS A 103 0.82 3.19 0.44
C CYS A 103 0.81 3.48 1.94
N ARG A 104 0.00 2.77 2.74
CA ARG A 104 0.02 2.91 4.20
C ARG A 104 1.39 2.55 4.76
N VAL A 105 1.97 1.45 4.26
CA VAL A 105 3.34 1.03 4.64
C VAL A 105 4.35 2.10 4.23
N GLY A 106 4.25 2.64 3.00
CA GLY A 106 5.13 3.71 2.53
C GLY A 106 5.04 5.01 3.34
N ILE A 107 3.83 5.40 3.78
CA ILE A 107 3.64 6.56 4.68
C ILE A 107 4.32 6.32 6.03
N GLN A 108 4.19 5.13 6.61
CA GLN A 108 4.88 4.77 7.86
C GLN A 108 6.40 4.74 7.66
N LEU A 109 6.87 4.13 6.57
CA LEU A 109 8.29 4.04 6.23
C LEU A 109 8.92 5.43 6.12
N ALA A 110 8.31 6.32 5.34
CA ALA A 110 8.79 7.69 5.17
C ALA A 110 8.76 8.52 6.47
N ALA A 111 7.81 8.26 7.36
CA ALA A 111 7.70 8.97 8.64
C ALA A 111 8.67 8.47 9.72
N ARG A 112 9.07 7.19 9.67
CA ARG A 112 9.86 6.51 10.70
C ARG A 112 11.32 6.29 10.29
N HIS A 113 11.55 6.12 9.00
CA HIS A 113 12.84 5.75 8.38
C HIS A 113 13.06 6.61 7.13
N SER A 114 13.01 7.93 7.28
CA SER A 114 13.08 8.88 6.16
C SER A 114 14.38 8.81 5.37
N GLU A 115 15.43 8.25 5.96
CA GLU A 115 16.75 8.06 5.34
C GLU A 115 16.82 6.82 4.43
N ILE A 116 15.82 5.93 4.48
CA ILE A 116 15.83 4.66 3.73
C ILE A 116 15.32 4.83 2.31
N ILE A 117 14.45 5.81 2.06
CA ILE A 117 13.84 6.09 0.76
C ILE A 117 13.90 7.59 0.43
N ASP A 118 13.97 7.92 -0.85
CA ASP A 118 14.14 9.29 -1.35
C ASP A 118 12.82 9.91 -1.84
N ALA A 119 11.85 9.10 -2.26
CA ALA A 119 10.57 9.58 -2.77
C ALA A 119 9.44 8.57 -2.63
N LEU A 120 8.20 9.06 -2.63
CA LEU A 120 6.98 8.27 -2.59
C LEU A 120 6.12 8.47 -3.84
N PHE A 121 5.73 7.37 -4.49
CA PHE A 121 4.70 7.34 -5.52
C PHE A 121 3.55 6.45 -5.05
N LEU A 122 2.42 7.06 -4.72
CA LEU A 122 1.32 6.42 -4.00
C LEU A 122 0.08 6.32 -4.90
N VAL A 123 -0.30 5.09 -5.26
CA VAL A 123 -1.45 4.80 -6.14
C VAL A 123 -2.64 4.35 -5.30
N ALA A 124 -3.78 5.01 -5.46
CA ALA A 124 -5.02 4.71 -4.73
C ALA A 124 -4.78 4.58 -3.21
N ALA A 125 -4.05 5.54 -2.63
CA ALA A 125 -3.53 5.44 -1.27
C ALA A 125 -4.64 5.41 -0.22
N ALA A 126 -4.55 4.45 0.69
CA ALA A 126 -5.27 4.46 1.95
C ALA A 126 -4.43 5.18 3.03
N GLY A 127 -5.00 5.47 4.19
CA GLY A 127 -4.25 6.03 5.33
C GLY A 127 -5.04 7.05 6.14
N LEU A 128 -6.05 7.67 5.55
CA LEU A 128 -6.91 8.62 6.26
C LEU A 128 -8.32 8.06 6.47
N PRO A 129 -8.99 8.43 7.57
CA PRO A 129 -10.39 8.12 7.76
C PRO A 129 -11.27 8.73 6.67
N ARG A 130 -12.18 7.94 6.11
CA ARG A 130 -13.16 8.43 5.13
C ARG A 130 -14.09 9.46 5.78
N ARG A 131 -14.28 10.59 5.15
CA ARG A 131 -15.30 11.56 5.54
C ARG A 131 -16.67 11.03 5.11
N ARG A 132 -17.46 10.58 6.10
CA ARG A 132 -18.81 10.06 5.88
C ARG A 132 -19.84 11.03 6.44
N SER A 133 -20.98 11.19 5.76
CA SER A 133 -22.10 11.95 6.31
C SER A 133 -22.55 11.36 7.65
N ARG A 134 -23.12 12.19 8.55
CA ARG A 134 -23.64 11.73 9.85
C ARG A 134 -24.64 10.58 9.71
N LEU A 135 -25.48 10.62 8.68
CA LEU A 135 -26.46 9.57 8.38
C LEU A 135 -25.78 8.25 7.98
N SER A 136 -24.73 8.32 7.13
CA SER A 136 -23.94 7.15 6.76
C SER A 136 -23.21 6.55 7.96
N GLN A 137 -22.61 7.39 8.80
CA GLN A 137 -21.96 6.94 10.04
C GLN A 137 -22.95 6.25 10.97
N PHE A 138 -24.16 6.80 11.13
CA PHE A 138 -25.21 6.19 11.95
C PHE A 138 -25.63 4.82 11.40
N ARG A 139 -25.88 4.71 10.09
CA ARG A 139 -26.22 3.43 9.44
C ARG A 139 -25.13 2.36 9.64
N ILE A 140 -23.85 2.73 9.52
CA ILE A 140 -22.73 1.81 9.73
C ILE A 140 -22.65 1.38 11.19
N LYS A 141 -22.73 2.34 12.13
CA LYS A 141 -22.73 2.02 13.56
C LYS A 141 -23.89 1.09 13.94
N SER A 142 -25.10 1.32 13.40
CA SER A 142 -26.27 0.47 13.61
C SER A 142 -26.05 -0.94 13.05
N LYS A 143 -25.46 -1.08 11.85
CA LYS A 143 -25.11 -2.39 11.29
C LYS A 143 -24.09 -3.14 12.16
N ILE A 144 -23.05 -2.44 12.63
CA ILE A 144 -22.03 -3.03 13.51
C ILE A 144 -22.64 -3.45 14.85
N ALA A 145 -23.50 -2.61 15.44
CA ALA A 145 -24.18 -2.94 16.69
C ALA A 145 -25.09 -4.16 16.53
N LEU A 146 -25.85 -4.22 15.42
CA LEU A 146 -26.69 -5.37 15.09
C LEU A 146 -25.85 -6.64 14.92
N TYR A 147 -24.74 -6.57 14.16
CA TYR A 147 -23.83 -7.70 14.00
C TYR A 147 -23.27 -8.18 15.34
N LYS A 148 -22.78 -7.27 16.20
CA LYS A 148 -22.24 -7.62 17.52
C LYS A 148 -23.32 -8.24 18.41
N GLY A 149 -24.53 -7.70 18.36
CA GLY A 149 -25.67 -8.26 19.11
C GLY A 149 -26.04 -9.66 18.67
N LEU A 150 -26.12 -9.91 17.35
CA LEU A 150 -26.41 -11.23 16.77
C LEU A 150 -25.27 -12.23 17.02
N HIS A 151 -24.03 -11.77 16.92
CA HIS A 151 -22.83 -12.61 17.14
C HIS A 151 -22.68 -13.04 18.62
N ALA A 152 -23.23 -12.27 19.57
CA ALA A 152 -23.23 -12.58 20.99
C ALA A 152 -24.30 -13.65 21.39
N LEU A 153 -25.22 -13.95 20.47
CA LEU A 153 -26.26 -14.97 20.74
C LEU A 153 -25.67 -16.38 20.56
N PRO A 154 -25.99 -17.32 21.47
CA PRO A 154 -25.43 -18.68 21.43
C PRO A 154 -25.92 -19.53 20.25
N PHE A 155 -26.93 -19.08 19.52
CA PHE A 155 -27.56 -19.80 18.40
C PHE A 155 -27.31 -19.17 17.03
N GLY A 156 -26.47 -18.15 16.92
CA GLY A 156 -26.17 -17.51 15.64
C GLY A 156 -25.11 -18.28 14.85
N ASP A 157 -25.41 -18.57 13.57
CA ASP A 157 -24.41 -19.04 12.61
C ASP A 157 -23.46 -17.89 12.29
N LYS A 158 -22.23 -17.98 12.84
CA LYS A 158 -21.21 -16.92 12.73
C LYS A 158 -20.75 -16.70 11.29
N ASP A 159 -20.75 -17.74 10.49
CA ASP A 159 -20.32 -17.67 9.10
C ASP A 159 -21.38 -16.97 8.24
N GLN A 160 -22.67 -17.26 8.45
CA GLN A 160 -23.76 -16.53 7.79
C GLN A 160 -23.80 -15.05 8.18
N LEU A 161 -23.50 -14.73 9.46
CA LEU A 161 -23.40 -13.35 9.91
C LEU A 161 -22.23 -12.62 9.26
N LEU A 162 -21.09 -13.29 9.13
CA LEU A 162 -19.92 -12.77 8.44
C LEU A 162 -20.23 -12.52 6.94
N GLU A 163 -20.88 -13.46 6.28
CA GLU A 163 -21.30 -13.31 4.88
C GLU A 163 -22.24 -12.12 4.68
N ARG A 164 -23.17 -11.90 5.61
CA ARG A 164 -24.17 -10.84 5.49
C ARG A 164 -23.64 -9.44 5.79
N PHE A 165 -22.68 -9.30 6.69
CA PHE A 165 -22.25 -8.01 7.23
C PHE A 165 -20.79 -7.66 6.95
N GLY A 166 -19.92 -8.62 6.63
CA GLY A 166 -18.51 -8.42 6.33
C GLY A 166 -18.27 -7.79 4.95
N SER A 167 -17.25 -6.92 4.84
CA SER A 167 -16.73 -6.50 3.54
C SER A 167 -16.06 -7.68 2.81
N ALA A 168 -15.84 -7.55 1.50
CA ALA A 168 -15.17 -8.58 0.70
C ALA A 168 -13.80 -8.93 1.30
N ASP A 169 -12.98 -7.92 1.60
CA ASP A 169 -11.66 -8.13 2.22
C ASP A 169 -11.74 -8.79 3.58
N TYR A 170 -12.72 -8.38 4.43
CA TYR A 170 -12.88 -8.97 5.75
C TYR A 170 -13.31 -10.45 5.69
N LYS A 171 -14.11 -10.83 4.68
CA LYS A 171 -14.49 -12.23 4.42
C LYS A 171 -13.29 -13.05 3.94
N ALA A 172 -12.53 -12.49 3.00
CA ALA A 172 -11.37 -13.15 2.40
C ALA A 172 -10.15 -13.22 3.32
N ALA A 173 -10.09 -12.38 4.37
CA ALA A 173 -8.90 -12.22 5.20
C ALA A 173 -8.49 -13.47 6.01
N GLY A 174 -9.40 -14.43 6.26
CA GLY A 174 -9.07 -15.64 7.01
C GLY A 174 -8.30 -15.35 8.30
N ASP A 175 -7.13 -15.96 8.44
CA ASP A 175 -6.24 -15.78 9.61
C ASP A 175 -5.61 -14.38 9.69
N MET A 176 -5.62 -13.62 8.58
CA MET A 176 -5.15 -12.24 8.52
C MET A 176 -6.17 -11.22 9.04
N ARG A 177 -7.36 -11.65 9.47
CA ARG A 177 -8.49 -10.76 9.84
C ARG A 177 -8.16 -9.80 10.98
N ALA A 178 -7.42 -10.24 11.99
CA ALA A 178 -6.99 -9.39 13.10
C ALA A 178 -6.06 -8.27 12.61
N ILE A 179 -5.11 -8.61 11.75
CA ILE A 179 -4.18 -7.67 11.09
C ILE A 179 -4.95 -6.69 10.21
N LEU A 180 -5.87 -7.18 9.36
CA LEU A 180 -6.73 -6.31 8.53
C LEU A 180 -7.47 -5.30 9.39
N THR A 181 -8.12 -5.77 10.48
CA THR A 181 -8.88 -4.90 11.36
C THR A 181 -8.02 -3.81 12.00
N LYS A 182 -6.79 -4.14 12.42
CA LYS A 182 -5.81 -3.19 12.94
C LYS A 182 -5.45 -2.16 11.87
N VAL A 183 -4.99 -2.62 10.71
CA VAL A 183 -4.50 -1.79 9.59
C VAL A 183 -5.56 -0.82 9.06
N VAL A 184 -6.82 -1.27 8.84
CA VAL A 184 -7.85 -0.40 8.25
C VAL A 184 -8.36 0.67 9.22
N ASN A 185 -8.16 0.48 10.52
CA ASN A 185 -8.54 1.45 11.56
C ASN A 185 -7.43 2.46 11.90
N GLU A 186 -6.23 2.29 11.40
CA GLU A 186 -5.15 3.26 11.61
C GLU A 186 -5.45 4.59 10.89
N ASP A 187 -5.24 5.69 11.58
CA ASP A 187 -5.25 7.05 11.02
C ASP A 187 -3.81 7.54 10.93
N LEU A 188 -3.32 7.68 9.70
CA LEU A 188 -1.94 8.08 9.41
C LEU A 188 -1.79 9.59 9.17
N SER A 189 -2.75 10.40 9.62
CA SER A 189 -2.70 11.86 9.43
C SER A 189 -1.46 12.49 10.04
N SER A 190 -1.04 12.04 11.23
CA SER A 190 0.14 12.55 11.92
C SER A 190 1.44 12.17 11.20
N GLN A 191 1.53 10.93 10.71
CA GLN A 191 2.67 10.46 9.94
C GLN A 191 2.80 11.21 8.61
N ALA A 192 1.68 11.39 7.89
CA ALA A 192 1.68 12.14 6.65
C ALA A 192 2.21 13.58 6.80
N GLN A 193 1.95 14.23 7.92
CA GLN A 193 2.45 15.59 8.22
C GLN A 193 3.98 15.67 8.43
N THR A 194 4.62 14.57 8.82
CA THR A 194 6.07 14.54 9.05
C THR A 194 6.89 14.20 7.81
N ILE A 195 6.24 13.79 6.71
CA ILE A 195 6.93 13.41 5.48
C ILE A 195 7.44 14.66 4.77
N SER A 196 8.77 14.77 4.65
CA SER A 196 9.43 15.84 3.88
C SER A 196 9.80 15.42 2.46
N LEU A 197 9.72 14.12 2.16
CA LEU A 197 10.12 13.56 0.86
C LEU A 197 9.17 13.98 -0.27
N PRO A 198 9.68 14.17 -1.49
CA PRO A 198 8.84 14.33 -2.67
C PRO A 198 7.81 13.19 -2.75
N THR A 199 6.55 13.56 -2.85
CA THR A 199 5.45 12.59 -2.83
C THR A 199 4.45 12.87 -3.94
N LYS A 200 4.14 11.88 -4.78
CA LYS A 200 3.09 11.96 -5.78
C LYS A 200 1.99 10.95 -5.50
N LEU A 201 0.75 11.42 -5.49
CA LEU A 201 -0.45 10.62 -5.25
C LEU A 201 -1.27 10.54 -6.55
N VAL A 202 -1.58 9.31 -6.98
CA VAL A 202 -2.33 9.03 -8.22
C VAL A 202 -3.59 8.25 -7.87
N TYR A 203 -4.75 8.72 -8.31
CA TYR A 203 -6.05 8.11 -8.00
C TYR A 203 -6.93 8.00 -9.24
N GLY A 204 -7.73 6.93 -9.32
CA GLY A 204 -8.82 6.85 -10.27
C GLY A 204 -10.01 7.68 -9.82
N SER A 205 -10.71 8.33 -10.76
CA SER A 205 -11.86 9.19 -10.45
C SER A 205 -13.06 8.42 -9.91
N GLN A 206 -13.13 7.10 -10.20
CA GLN A 206 -14.22 6.20 -9.81
C GLN A 206 -13.81 5.27 -8.64
N ASP A 207 -12.71 5.57 -7.94
CA ASP A 207 -12.27 4.78 -6.80
C ASP A 207 -13.23 4.95 -5.61
N ASP A 208 -14.02 3.90 -5.35
CA ASP A 208 -14.95 3.84 -4.23
C ASP A 208 -14.34 3.23 -2.96
N GLU A 209 -13.19 2.58 -3.04
CA GLU A 209 -12.48 1.99 -1.88
C GLU A 209 -11.64 3.03 -1.15
N THR A 210 -10.83 3.77 -1.91
CA THR A 210 -10.08 4.93 -1.41
C THR A 210 -10.40 6.15 -2.29
N PRO A 211 -11.54 6.83 -2.05
CA PRO A 211 -11.96 7.92 -2.92
C PRO A 211 -10.91 9.02 -3.09
N PRO A 212 -10.86 9.68 -4.27
CA PRO A 212 -9.90 10.76 -4.56
C PRO A 212 -9.85 11.88 -3.52
N GLU A 213 -10.92 12.06 -2.74
CA GLU A 213 -10.97 12.98 -1.60
C GLU A 213 -9.89 12.65 -0.55
N ILE A 214 -9.60 11.36 -0.33
CA ILE A 214 -8.51 10.92 0.57
C ILE A 214 -7.16 11.37 0.01
N GLY A 215 -6.92 11.18 -1.29
CA GLY A 215 -5.68 11.60 -1.94
C GLY A 215 -5.45 13.12 -1.90
N LYS A 216 -6.51 13.89 -2.14
CA LYS A 216 -6.46 15.36 -2.02
C LYS A 216 -6.09 15.81 -0.61
N ARG A 217 -6.61 15.13 0.41
CA ARG A 217 -6.28 15.43 1.81
C ARG A 217 -4.86 14.99 2.18
N LEU A 218 -4.42 13.82 1.71
CA LEU A 218 -3.03 13.39 1.91
C LEU A 218 -2.06 14.38 1.28
N ALA A 219 -2.31 14.81 0.04
CA ALA A 219 -1.48 15.83 -0.63
C ALA A 219 -1.46 17.18 0.08
N GLN A 220 -2.51 17.51 0.83
CA GLN A 220 -2.53 18.73 1.68
C GLN A 220 -1.77 18.56 3.00
N LEU A 221 -1.67 17.32 3.52
CA LEU A 221 -0.97 17.01 4.76
C LEU A 221 0.53 16.86 4.53
N ILE A 222 0.93 16.28 3.39
CA ILE A 222 2.33 16.06 3.03
C ILE A 222 2.89 17.34 2.41
N PRO A 223 3.91 18.00 2.99
CA PRO A 223 4.43 19.28 2.53
C PRO A 223 4.79 19.33 1.03
N ASN A 224 5.38 18.27 0.49
CA ASN A 224 5.75 18.12 -0.92
C ASN A 224 4.81 17.16 -1.69
N GLY A 225 3.54 17.13 -1.28
CA GLY A 225 2.52 16.23 -1.83
C GLY A 225 1.89 16.78 -3.12
N LEU A 226 1.99 16.03 -4.21
CA LEU A 226 1.36 16.31 -5.50
C LEU A 226 0.21 15.32 -5.74
N PHE A 227 -0.97 15.82 -6.10
CA PHE A 227 -2.15 15.00 -6.40
C PHE A 227 -2.45 14.98 -7.89
N VAL A 228 -2.70 13.79 -8.42
CA VAL A 228 -3.17 13.57 -9.80
C VAL A 228 -4.37 12.63 -9.78
N GLN A 229 -5.41 12.97 -10.53
CA GLN A 229 -6.57 12.13 -10.75
C GLN A 229 -6.57 11.64 -12.20
N LEU A 230 -6.83 10.36 -12.39
CA LEU A 230 -6.99 9.72 -13.69
C LEU A 230 -8.49 9.44 -13.89
N ASP A 231 -9.03 9.90 -15.00
CA ASP A 231 -10.46 9.77 -15.28
C ASP A 231 -10.84 8.33 -15.65
N ASP A 232 -12.09 7.97 -15.33
CA ASP A 232 -12.74 6.70 -15.65
C ASP A 232 -12.04 5.43 -15.13
N LEU A 233 -11.20 5.57 -14.09
CA LEU A 233 -10.50 4.47 -13.44
C LEU A 233 -10.97 4.31 -11.98
N ASP A 234 -11.03 3.07 -11.52
CA ASP A 234 -11.34 2.69 -10.14
C ASP A 234 -10.07 2.28 -9.37
N HIS A 235 -10.26 1.66 -8.19
CA HIS A 235 -9.19 1.24 -7.27
C HIS A 235 -8.17 0.28 -7.88
N TYR A 236 -8.60 -0.62 -8.76
CA TYR A 236 -7.77 -1.65 -9.38
C TYR A 236 -7.39 -1.31 -10.82
N SER A 237 -8.31 -0.71 -11.55
CA SER A 237 -8.10 -0.38 -12.96
C SER A 237 -6.98 0.64 -13.17
N VAL A 238 -6.61 1.44 -12.16
CA VAL A 238 -5.42 2.32 -12.20
C VAL A 238 -4.11 1.55 -12.46
N LEU A 239 -4.03 0.27 -12.08
CA LEU A 239 -2.86 -0.58 -12.31
C LEU A 239 -3.02 -1.52 -13.51
N ASN A 240 -4.24 -1.69 -14.01
CA ASN A 240 -4.57 -2.60 -15.13
C ASN A 240 -4.81 -1.80 -16.41
N GLU A 241 -6.04 -1.39 -16.67
CA GLU A 241 -6.44 -0.63 -17.87
C GLU A 241 -5.72 0.73 -17.92
N GLY A 242 -5.57 1.37 -16.77
CA GLY A 242 -4.90 2.67 -16.59
C GLY A 242 -3.39 2.59 -16.43
N ARG A 243 -2.78 1.38 -16.56
CA ARG A 243 -1.33 1.21 -16.28
C ARG A 243 -0.43 2.14 -17.08
N HIS A 244 -0.81 2.47 -18.31
CA HIS A 244 -0.01 3.36 -19.15
C HIS A 244 -0.04 4.80 -18.65
N GLN A 245 -1.21 5.27 -18.17
CA GLN A 245 -1.35 6.58 -17.54
C GLN A 245 -0.56 6.61 -16.23
N THR A 246 -0.66 5.55 -15.40
CA THR A 246 0.09 5.43 -14.15
C THR A 246 1.60 5.36 -14.40
N ALA A 247 2.06 4.58 -15.40
CA ALA A 247 3.46 4.54 -15.82
C ALA A 247 3.97 5.91 -16.29
N PHE A 248 3.18 6.63 -17.07
CA PHE A 248 3.51 7.99 -17.51
C PHE A 248 3.65 8.95 -16.32
N GLN A 249 2.74 8.88 -15.33
CA GLN A 249 2.81 9.69 -14.13
C GLN A 249 4.02 9.35 -13.27
N LEU A 250 4.39 8.07 -13.17
CA LEU A 250 5.60 7.64 -12.48
C LEU A 250 6.85 8.16 -13.20
N LYS A 251 6.93 8.00 -14.53
CA LYS A 251 8.07 8.50 -15.32
C LYS A 251 8.24 10.01 -15.13
N LYS A 252 7.17 10.78 -15.30
CA LYS A 252 7.20 12.23 -15.09
C LYS A 252 7.63 12.63 -13.68
N PHE A 253 7.29 11.83 -12.68
CA PHE A 253 7.70 12.06 -11.30
C PHE A 253 9.19 11.81 -11.12
N VAL A 254 9.69 10.68 -11.62
CA VAL A 254 11.10 10.29 -11.53
C VAL A 254 12.00 11.27 -12.29
N ASP A 255 11.62 11.66 -13.53
CA ASP A 255 12.37 12.65 -14.30
C ASP A 255 12.47 13.99 -13.53
N GLY A 256 11.38 14.43 -12.88
CA GLY A 256 11.39 15.67 -12.09
C GLY A 256 12.20 15.58 -10.78
N LEU A 257 12.48 14.42 -10.24
CA LEU A 257 13.40 14.25 -9.11
C LEU A 257 14.85 14.52 -9.54
N GLU A 258 15.24 14.09 -10.76
CA GLU A 258 16.59 14.27 -11.30
C GLU A 258 16.89 15.72 -11.68
N GLU A 259 15.87 16.48 -12.12
CA GLU A 259 16.03 17.89 -12.48
C GLU A 259 16.25 18.80 -11.25
N ASN A 260 15.89 18.32 -10.05
CA ASN A 260 15.94 19.08 -8.79
C ASN A 260 17.03 18.57 -7.82
N ALA A 261 17.77 17.54 -8.17
CA ALA A 261 18.90 16.99 -7.41
C ALA A 261 20.23 17.64 -7.82
#